data_83fc8fe071a3b9d07eeedc07bfbe8c1d
#
_entry.id   83fc8fe071a3b9d07eeedc07bfbe8c1d
#
_cell.length_a   1.000
_cell.length_b   1.000
_cell.length_c   1.000
_cell.angle_alpha   90.00
_cell.angle_beta   90.00
_cell.angle_gamma   90.00
#
_symmetry.space_group_name_H-M   'P 1'
#
loop_
_entity.id
_entity.type
_entity.pdbx_description
1 polymer ?
#
loop_
_entity_poly.entity_id
_entity_poly.type
_entity_poly.pdbx_seq_one_letter_code
_entity_poly.pdbx_strand_id
1 'polypeptide(L)'
;QKNMCIPETGKADLNTWMSLLLSSGNPERSATVCDTRFEITEERADQLISMGYKTIGRYLTGGDFKQLRPDEPQRILDKGLSFFPIFQESTTDLSYFTYERGKEDAVKASNAAKSFGIPEETIIYFAVDIDVLDADISVYIMPYFEAVSRNIDSLYRVGIYGTRNVSNQVIDAGYAVTCFVSDMSTGFSGNM
;
A
#
# COMPACT_ATOMS: atom_id res chain seq x y z
N GLN A 1 17.82 11.43 -8.13
CA GLN A 1 18.08 10.55 -6.97
C GLN A 1 17.25 10.99 -5.76
N LYS A 2 17.32 12.27 -5.37
CA LYS A 2 16.55 12.81 -4.25
C LYS A 2 15.06 12.54 -4.38
N ASN A 3 14.45 12.87 -5.50
CA ASN A 3 13.01 12.68 -5.75
C ASN A 3 12.59 11.21 -5.79
N MET A 4 13.53 10.29 -5.96
CA MET A 4 13.30 8.84 -5.96
C MET A 4 13.67 8.20 -4.63
N CYS A 5 14.01 9.00 -3.62
CA CYS A 5 14.43 8.53 -2.30
C CYS A 5 15.53 7.46 -2.31
N ILE A 6 16.45 7.56 -3.28
CA ILE A 6 17.65 6.71 -3.38
C ILE A 6 18.92 7.51 -3.03
N PRO A 7 20.03 6.84 -2.67
CA PRO A 7 21.27 7.53 -2.32
C PRO A 7 21.72 8.54 -3.41
N GLU A 8 21.99 9.76 -2.99
CA GLU A 8 22.42 10.85 -3.88
C GLU A 8 23.91 10.73 -4.21
N THR A 9 24.26 9.80 -5.09
CA THR A 9 25.67 9.55 -5.50
C THR A 9 26.17 10.55 -6.55
N GLY A 10 25.30 11.33 -7.16
CA GLY A 10 25.62 12.22 -8.29
C GLY A 10 25.96 11.47 -9.58
N LYS A 11 25.75 10.16 -9.63
CA LYS A 11 26.05 9.31 -10.80
C LYS A 11 24.77 8.66 -11.31
N ALA A 12 24.69 8.48 -12.62
CA ALA A 12 23.64 7.66 -13.25
C ALA A 12 24.01 6.17 -13.13
N ASP A 13 23.98 5.67 -11.91
CA ASP A 13 24.24 4.26 -11.58
C ASP A 13 22.99 3.39 -11.87
N LEU A 14 23.13 2.07 -11.67
CA LEU A 14 22.05 1.11 -11.91
C LEU A 14 20.79 1.46 -11.12
N ASN A 15 20.92 1.81 -9.83
CA ASN A 15 19.79 2.19 -9.00
C ASN A 15 19.07 3.42 -9.56
N THR A 16 19.81 4.41 -10.05
CA THR A 16 19.25 5.60 -10.69
C THR A 16 18.46 5.24 -11.95
N TRP A 17 19.05 4.43 -12.84
CA TRP A 17 18.36 3.98 -14.05
C TRP A 17 17.12 3.14 -13.75
N MET A 18 17.24 2.18 -12.84
CA MET A 18 16.11 1.34 -12.46
C MET A 18 14.97 2.18 -11.83
N SER A 19 15.30 3.16 -10.99
CA SER A 19 14.30 4.06 -10.40
C SER A 19 13.62 4.98 -11.43
N LEU A 20 14.29 5.31 -12.51
CA LEU A 20 13.70 6.09 -13.60
C LEU A 20 12.81 5.25 -14.52
N LEU A 21 13.19 4.00 -14.78
CA LEU A 21 12.56 3.17 -15.80
C LEU A 21 11.52 2.20 -15.25
N LEU A 22 11.58 1.85 -13.96
CA LEU A 22 10.68 0.91 -13.31
C LEU A 22 9.93 1.60 -12.16
N SER A 23 8.63 1.41 -12.07
CA SER A 23 7.80 1.99 -11.00
C SER A 23 8.26 1.58 -9.61
N SER A 24 8.65 0.32 -9.44
CA SER A 24 9.16 -0.25 -8.18
C SER A 24 10.64 0.06 -7.91
N GLY A 25 11.37 0.61 -8.88
CA GLY A 25 12.81 0.82 -8.79
C GLY A 25 13.62 -0.47 -8.96
N ASN A 26 14.80 -0.53 -8.33
CA ASN A 26 15.65 -1.72 -8.40
C ASN A 26 15.05 -2.88 -7.58
N PRO A 27 14.64 -4.01 -8.19
CA PRO A 27 14.08 -5.15 -7.48
C PRO A 27 15.10 -5.87 -6.57
N GLU A 28 16.40 -5.70 -6.83
CA GLU A 28 17.48 -6.31 -6.04
C GLU A 28 17.94 -5.41 -4.87
N ARG A 29 17.26 -4.28 -4.63
CA ARG A 29 17.58 -3.42 -3.49
C ARG A 29 17.28 -4.13 -2.17
N SER A 30 18.06 -3.86 -1.13
CA SER A 30 17.67 -4.26 0.22
C SER A 30 16.37 -3.53 0.61
N ALA A 31 15.42 -4.26 1.15
CA ALA A 31 14.18 -3.73 1.66
C ALA A 31 13.97 -4.17 3.10
N THR A 32 13.44 -3.28 3.94
CA THR A 32 13.09 -3.58 5.32
C THR A 32 11.58 -3.67 5.54
N VAL A 33 10.82 -3.43 4.47
CA VAL A 33 9.36 -3.43 4.46
C VAL A 33 8.89 -4.33 3.32
N CYS A 34 7.92 -5.17 3.58
CA CYS A 34 7.23 -5.98 2.57
C CYS A 34 5.75 -6.07 2.90
N ASP A 35 4.96 -6.58 1.97
CA ASP A 35 3.60 -7.01 2.24
C ASP A 35 3.43 -8.50 1.91
N THR A 36 2.44 -9.12 2.50
CA THR A 36 2.09 -10.49 2.20
C THR A 36 0.63 -10.79 2.49
N ARG A 37 0.03 -11.64 1.65
CA ARG A 37 -1.30 -12.20 1.90
C ARG A 37 -1.30 -13.34 2.94
N PHE A 38 -0.16 -13.94 3.20
CA PHE A 38 -0.06 -15.07 4.11
C PHE A 38 -0.04 -14.62 5.56
N GLU A 39 -0.72 -15.37 6.43
CA GLU A 39 -0.65 -15.19 7.87
C GLU A 39 0.81 -15.21 8.35
N ILE A 40 1.14 -14.31 9.25
CA ILE A 40 2.45 -14.27 9.91
C ILE A 40 2.42 -15.22 11.10
N THR A 41 2.83 -16.47 10.86
CA THR A 41 3.09 -17.45 11.92
C THR A 41 4.42 -17.13 12.62
N GLU A 42 4.69 -17.81 13.74
CA GLU A 42 5.98 -17.68 14.45
C GLU A 42 7.17 -17.92 13.51
N GLU A 43 7.10 -19.00 12.73
CA GLU A 43 8.17 -19.39 11.80
C GLU A 43 8.36 -18.36 10.69
N ARG A 44 7.26 -17.81 10.15
CA ARG A 44 7.34 -16.77 9.12
C ARG A 44 7.89 -15.46 9.68
N ALA A 45 7.51 -15.09 10.90
CA ALA A 45 8.07 -13.93 11.57
C ALA A 45 9.60 -14.08 11.73
N ASP A 46 10.07 -15.22 12.22
CA ASP A 46 11.49 -15.50 12.38
C ASP A 46 12.25 -15.48 11.04
N GLN A 47 11.64 -16.02 9.96
CA GLN A 47 12.20 -15.94 8.61
C GLN A 47 12.33 -14.51 8.13
N LEU A 48 11.27 -13.69 8.27
CA LEU A 48 11.28 -12.29 7.85
C LEU A 48 12.34 -11.48 8.60
N ILE A 49 12.48 -11.70 9.91
CA ILE A 49 13.52 -11.07 10.73
C ILE A 49 14.90 -11.48 10.21
N SER A 50 15.13 -12.75 9.95
CA SER A 50 16.41 -13.26 9.43
C SER A 50 16.79 -12.66 8.07
N MET A 51 15.79 -12.29 7.26
CA MET A 51 15.95 -11.61 5.97
C MET A 51 16.10 -10.08 6.09
N GLY A 52 16.02 -9.54 7.31
CA GLY A 52 16.19 -8.11 7.59
C GLY A 52 14.92 -7.27 7.49
N TYR A 53 13.75 -7.88 7.33
CA TYR A 53 12.48 -7.16 7.34
C TYR A 53 12.14 -6.68 8.76
N LYS A 54 11.51 -5.52 8.83
CA LYS A 54 11.12 -4.85 10.08
C LYS A 54 9.62 -4.55 10.14
N THR A 55 9.00 -4.34 8.98
CA THR A 55 7.60 -3.93 8.89
C THR A 55 6.90 -4.71 7.79
N ILE A 56 5.67 -5.15 8.06
CA ILE A 56 4.91 -6.03 7.17
C ILE A 56 3.55 -5.43 6.88
N GLY A 57 3.19 -5.31 5.60
CA GLY A 57 1.84 -5.00 5.17
C GLY A 57 0.93 -6.22 5.31
N ARG A 58 -0.20 -6.06 6.01
CA ARG A 58 -1.19 -7.11 6.17
C ARG A 58 -2.59 -6.60 5.85
N TYR A 59 -3.41 -7.47 5.26
CA TYR A 59 -4.71 -7.13 4.71
C TYR A 59 -5.80 -7.18 5.79
N LEU A 60 -6.54 -6.09 5.96
CA LEU A 60 -7.67 -6.00 6.91
C LEU A 60 -8.86 -6.88 6.50
N THR A 61 -9.02 -7.09 5.20
CA THR A 61 -10.16 -7.79 4.59
C THR A 61 -9.70 -8.70 3.45
N GLY A 62 -10.62 -9.37 2.80
CA GLY A 62 -10.33 -10.17 1.59
C GLY A 62 -10.45 -11.68 1.80
N GLY A 63 -11.13 -12.10 2.86
CA GLY A 63 -11.42 -13.51 3.14
C GLY A 63 -10.25 -14.31 3.72
N ASP A 64 -10.50 -15.58 3.97
CA ASP A 64 -9.61 -16.44 4.75
C ASP A 64 -8.22 -16.65 4.17
N PHE A 65 -8.05 -16.42 2.87
CA PHE A 65 -6.75 -16.66 2.22
C PHE A 65 -5.76 -15.50 2.40
N LYS A 66 -6.22 -14.29 2.80
CA LYS A 66 -5.32 -13.14 2.98
C LYS A 66 -5.61 -12.26 4.19
N GLN A 67 -6.80 -12.35 4.77
CA GLN A 67 -7.18 -11.49 5.89
C GLN A 67 -6.30 -11.72 7.12
N LEU A 68 -5.94 -10.63 7.80
CA LEU A 68 -5.29 -10.62 9.11
C LEU A 68 -6.08 -11.48 10.12
N ARG A 69 -5.41 -12.31 10.91
CA ARG A 69 -6.06 -13.13 11.94
C ARG A 69 -6.19 -12.35 13.26
N PRO A 70 -7.17 -12.66 14.13
CA PRO A 70 -7.40 -11.89 15.35
C PRO A 70 -6.19 -11.78 16.28
N ASP A 71 -5.39 -12.84 16.40
CA ASP A 71 -4.20 -12.93 17.26
C ASP A 71 -2.88 -12.52 16.53
N GLU A 72 -2.95 -12.36 15.22
CA GLU A 72 -1.78 -12.08 14.39
C GLU A 72 -1.12 -10.71 14.67
N PRO A 73 -1.86 -9.60 14.91
CA PRO A 73 -1.26 -8.32 15.26
C PRO A 73 -0.35 -8.41 16.48
N GLN A 74 -0.82 -9.05 17.56
CA GLN A 74 -0.04 -9.20 18.77
C GLN A 74 1.20 -10.08 18.55
N ARG A 75 1.05 -11.18 17.81
CA ARG A 75 2.16 -12.07 17.45
C ARG A 75 3.27 -11.34 16.68
N ILE A 76 2.90 -10.49 15.71
CA ILE A 76 3.85 -9.67 14.96
C ILE A 76 4.63 -8.74 15.90
N LEU A 77 3.92 -8.05 16.80
CA LEU A 77 4.51 -7.11 17.74
C LEU A 77 5.41 -7.82 18.78
N ASP A 78 5.00 -8.97 19.29
CA ASP A 78 5.78 -9.76 20.26
C ASP A 78 7.11 -10.23 19.67
N LYS A 79 7.18 -10.43 18.35
CA LYS A 79 8.42 -10.72 17.61
C LYS A 79 9.30 -9.49 17.36
N GLY A 80 8.86 -8.29 17.75
CA GLY A 80 9.59 -7.04 17.50
C GLY A 80 9.46 -6.52 16.07
N LEU A 81 8.52 -7.05 15.29
CA LEU A 81 8.13 -6.54 13.99
C LEU A 81 7.05 -5.48 14.15
N SER A 82 6.94 -4.60 13.17
CA SER A 82 5.79 -3.70 13.01
C SER A 82 4.93 -4.17 11.84
N PHE A 83 3.67 -3.71 11.78
CA PHE A 83 2.85 -3.93 10.60
C PHE A 83 2.06 -2.67 10.25
N PHE A 84 1.60 -2.60 9.00
CA PHE A 84 0.67 -1.60 8.53
C PHE A 84 -0.53 -2.25 7.82
N PRO A 85 -1.73 -1.71 8.01
CA PRO A 85 -2.93 -2.27 7.44
C PRO A 85 -3.10 -1.90 5.97
N ILE A 86 -3.45 -2.90 5.14
CA ILE A 86 -3.84 -2.74 3.74
C ILE A 86 -5.31 -3.08 3.62
N PHE A 87 -6.07 -2.25 2.93
CA PHE A 87 -7.44 -2.53 2.53
C PHE A 87 -7.49 -2.86 1.04
N GLN A 88 -8.00 -4.07 0.72
CA GLN A 88 -8.13 -4.53 -0.66
C GLN A 88 -9.26 -5.56 -0.77
N GLU A 89 -10.33 -5.22 -1.46
CA GLU A 89 -11.44 -6.13 -1.74
C GLU A 89 -11.30 -6.76 -3.14
N SER A 90 -11.44 -5.95 -4.19
CA SER A 90 -11.23 -6.36 -5.58
C SER A 90 -10.42 -5.29 -6.30
N THR A 91 -9.45 -5.67 -7.10
CA THR A 91 -8.52 -4.72 -7.72
C THR A 91 -8.14 -5.09 -9.14
N THR A 92 -8.88 -6.02 -9.74
CA THR A 92 -8.60 -6.49 -11.09
C THR A 92 -9.43 -5.79 -12.18
N ASP A 93 -10.34 -4.90 -11.78
CA ASP A 93 -11.24 -4.20 -12.69
C ASP A 93 -11.35 -2.72 -12.33
N LEU A 94 -11.07 -1.85 -13.28
CA LEU A 94 -11.21 -0.39 -13.12
C LEU A 94 -12.61 0.04 -12.73
N SER A 95 -13.63 -0.66 -13.19
CA SER A 95 -15.04 -0.36 -12.87
C SER A 95 -15.38 -0.53 -11.38
N TYR A 96 -14.51 -1.19 -10.62
CA TYR A 96 -14.61 -1.27 -9.16
C TYR A 96 -14.45 0.10 -8.50
N PHE A 97 -13.54 0.94 -9.03
CA PHE A 97 -13.16 2.21 -8.41
C PHE A 97 -14.18 3.30 -8.76
N THR A 98 -15.24 3.36 -7.98
CA THR A 98 -16.26 4.41 -8.08
C THR A 98 -16.30 5.24 -6.80
N TYR A 99 -16.89 6.45 -6.89
CA TYR A 99 -17.08 7.30 -5.70
C TYR A 99 -17.91 6.59 -4.60
N GLU A 100 -19.00 5.93 -4.97
CA GLU A 100 -19.84 5.20 -3.99
C GLU A 100 -19.07 4.03 -3.37
N ARG A 101 -18.28 3.31 -4.15
CA ARG A 101 -17.42 2.25 -3.61
C ARG A 101 -16.39 2.81 -2.64
N GLY A 102 -15.78 3.96 -2.94
CA GLY A 102 -14.84 4.62 -2.03
C GLY A 102 -15.46 4.95 -0.66
N LYS A 103 -16.73 5.37 -0.62
CA LYS A 103 -17.46 5.59 0.63
C LYS A 103 -17.65 4.30 1.42
N GLU A 104 -18.13 3.24 0.75
CA GLU A 104 -18.34 1.94 1.39
C GLU A 104 -17.04 1.36 1.93
N ASP A 105 -15.97 1.42 1.13
CA ASP A 105 -14.67 0.88 1.47
C ASP A 105 -14.02 1.63 2.63
N ALA A 106 -14.15 2.95 2.69
CA ALA A 106 -13.67 3.75 3.81
C ALA A 106 -14.30 3.33 5.14
N VAL A 107 -15.62 3.14 5.15
CA VAL A 107 -16.35 2.67 6.33
C VAL A 107 -15.95 1.24 6.70
N LYS A 108 -15.85 0.36 5.70
CA LYS A 108 -15.48 -1.04 5.91
C LYS A 108 -14.06 -1.18 6.45
N ALA A 109 -13.11 -0.43 5.89
CA ALA A 109 -11.72 -0.39 6.33
C ALA A 109 -11.61 0.10 7.77
N SER A 110 -12.32 1.19 8.11
CA SER A 110 -12.33 1.74 9.46
C SER A 110 -12.87 0.75 10.48
N ASN A 111 -13.99 0.08 10.16
CA ASN A 111 -14.60 -0.92 11.04
C ASN A 111 -13.67 -2.13 11.23
N ALA A 112 -13.04 -2.61 10.16
CA ALA A 112 -12.06 -3.69 10.24
C ALA A 112 -10.86 -3.29 11.10
N ALA A 113 -10.30 -2.10 10.91
CA ALA A 113 -9.20 -1.61 11.73
C ALA A 113 -9.56 -1.55 13.23
N LYS A 114 -10.74 -1.02 13.56
CA LYS A 114 -11.26 -1.01 14.94
C LYS A 114 -11.39 -2.42 15.51
N SER A 115 -11.88 -3.37 14.74
CA SER A 115 -12.08 -4.76 15.21
C SER A 115 -10.77 -5.47 15.54
N PHE A 116 -9.67 -5.07 14.90
CA PHE A 116 -8.32 -5.54 15.21
C PHE A 116 -7.59 -4.70 16.28
N GLY A 117 -8.23 -3.68 16.83
CA GLY A 117 -7.60 -2.80 17.81
C GLY A 117 -6.46 -1.96 17.24
N ILE A 118 -6.52 -1.66 15.94
CA ILE A 118 -5.50 -0.80 15.29
C ILE A 118 -5.52 0.59 15.93
N PRO A 119 -4.37 1.12 16.39
CA PRO A 119 -4.30 2.41 17.06
C PRO A 119 -4.79 3.58 16.18
N GLU A 120 -5.26 4.63 16.86
CA GLU A 120 -5.56 5.92 16.21
C GLU A 120 -4.33 6.46 15.47
N GLU A 121 -4.54 7.35 14.51
CA GLU A 121 -3.54 7.95 13.62
C GLU A 121 -2.83 6.94 12.69
N THR A 122 -3.20 5.65 12.75
CA THR A 122 -2.65 4.66 11.83
C THR A 122 -3.10 4.94 10.40
N ILE A 123 -2.17 4.78 9.46
CA ILE A 123 -2.43 4.92 8.03
C ILE A 123 -2.95 3.59 7.50
N ILE A 124 -4.15 3.59 6.89
CA ILE A 124 -4.71 2.45 6.17
C ILE A 124 -4.41 2.65 4.68
N TYR A 125 -3.72 1.69 4.07
CA TYR A 125 -3.35 1.75 2.65
C TYR A 125 -4.44 1.10 1.79
N PHE A 126 -5.10 1.91 0.96
CA PHE A 126 -6.09 1.43 0.00
C PHE A 126 -5.39 1.00 -1.29
N ALA A 127 -5.63 -0.24 -1.72
CA ALA A 127 -4.90 -0.84 -2.82
C ALA A 127 -5.54 -0.56 -4.19
N VAL A 128 -4.70 -0.10 -5.13
CA VAL A 128 -4.94 -0.08 -6.58
C VAL A 128 -3.90 -0.99 -7.21
N ASP A 129 -4.25 -2.27 -7.31
CA ASP A 129 -3.32 -3.35 -7.70
C ASP A 129 -3.48 -3.70 -9.19
N ILE A 130 -3.57 -2.66 -10.01
CA ILE A 130 -3.64 -2.72 -11.47
C ILE A 130 -2.83 -1.58 -12.09
N ASP A 131 -2.32 -1.80 -13.31
CA ASP A 131 -1.75 -0.73 -14.11
C ASP A 131 -2.87 0.16 -14.67
N VAL A 132 -2.81 1.46 -14.38
CA VAL A 132 -3.82 2.43 -14.78
C VAL A 132 -3.16 3.54 -15.59
N LEU A 133 -3.72 3.84 -16.77
CA LEU A 133 -3.29 4.95 -17.60
C LEU A 133 -3.82 6.29 -17.07
N ASP A 134 -3.15 7.39 -17.35
CA ASP A 134 -3.50 8.74 -16.85
C ASP A 134 -4.97 9.12 -17.03
N ALA A 135 -5.56 8.83 -18.21
CA ALA A 135 -6.95 9.13 -18.47
C ALA A 135 -7.91 8.39 -17.53
N ASP A 136 -7.60 7.13 -17.25
CA ASP A 136 -8.41 6.27 -16.38
C ASP A 136 -8.21 6.61 -14.90
N ILE A 137 -7.03 7.07 -14.50
CA ILE A 137 -6.78 7.57 -13.14
C ILE A 137 -7.78 8.68 -12.81
N SER A 138 -7.91 9.65 -13.70
CA SER A 138 -8.81 10.79 -13.49
C SER A 138 -10.30 10.39 -13.42
N VAL A 139 -10.69 9.37 -14.18
CA VAL A 139 -12.09 8.94 -14.28
C VAL A 139 -12.51 8.00 -13.16
N TYR A 140 -11.62 7.08 -12.74
CA TYR A 140 -11.95 6.01 -11.80
C TYR A 140 -11.27 6.21 -10.44
N ILE A 141 -9.95 6.38 -10.43
CA ILE A 141 -9.17 6.35 -9.18
C ILE A 141 -9.38 7.62 -8.37
N MET A 142 -9.36 8.79 -9.01
CA MET A 142 -9.47 10.06 -8.30
C MET A 142 -10.81 10.22 -7.58
N PRO A 143 -11.99 9.95 -8.18
CA PRO A 143 -13.27 9.99 -7.47
C PRO A 143 -13.36 8.98 -6.32
N TYR A 144 -12.79 7.79 -6.51
CA TYR A 144 -12.74 6.78 -5.45
C TYR A 144 -11.94 7.28 -4.24
N PHE A 145 -10.72 7.80 -4.44
CA PHE A 145 -9.90 8.31 -3.34
C PHE A 145 -10.43 9.59 -2.72
N GLU A 146 -11.10 10.45 -3.49
CA GLU A 146 -11.86 11.57 -2.93
C GLU A 146 -12.91 11.08 -1.94
N ALA A 147 -13.67 10.06 -2.32
CA ALA A 147 -14.68 9.47 -1.44
C ALA A 147 -14.05 8.80 -0.22
N VAL A 148 -12.97 8.04 -0.39
CA VAL A 148 -12.23 7.42 0.73
C VAL A 148 -11.78 8.48 1.71
N SER A 149 -11.09 9.53 1.24
CA SER A 149 -10.54 10.59 2.11
C SER A 149 -11.60 11.36 2.91
N ARG A 150 -12.80 11.50 2.35
CA ARG A 150 -13.93 12.19 2.98
C ARG A 150 -14.74 11.33 3.93
N ASN A 151 -14.64 10.00 3.84
CA ASN A 151 -15.50 9.08 4.59
C ASN A 151 -14.74 8.12 5.49
N ILE A 152 -13.40 8.13 5.46
CA ILE A 152 -12.58 7.41 6.44
C ILE A 152 -12.90 7.93 7.86
N ASP A 153 -12.95 7.05 8.85
CA ASP A 153 -13.09 7.49 10.24
C ASP A 153 -11.92 8.39 10.63
N SER A 154 -12.22 9.48 11.34
CA SER A 154 -11.22 10.48 11.74
C SER A 154 -10.10 9.93 12.62
N LEU A 155 -10.26 8.73 13.14
CA LEU A 155 -9.21 8.00 13.87
C LEU A 155 -8.07 7.54 12.95
N TYR A 156 -8.30 7.43 11.64
CA TYR A 156 -7.34 6.85 10.69
C TYR A 156 -6.97 7.84 9.59
N ARG A 157 -5.85 7.56 8.95
CA ARG A 157 -5.34 8.33 7.83
C ARG A 157 -5.31 7.47 6.58
N VAL A 158 -5.47 8.10 5.42
CA VAL A 158 -5.45 7.39 4.13
C VAL A 158 -4.03 7.30 3.60
N GLY A 159 -3.61 6.09 3.24
CA GLY A 159 -2.46 5.81 2.38
C GLY A 159 -2.92 5.17 1.07
N ILE A 160 -2.07 5.19 0.07
CA ILE A 160 -2.30 4.48 -1.19
C ILE A 160 -1.26 3.38 -1.39
N TYR A 161 -1.71 2.20 -1.80
CA TYR A 161 -0.90 1.11 -2.32
C TYR A 161 -1.16 1.01 -3.82
N GLY A 162 -0.16 1.26 -4.66
CA GLY A 162 -0.35 1.24 -6.11
C GLY A 162 0.91 1.59 -6.88
N THR A 163 0.76 1.77 -8.20
CA THR A 163 1.87 2.20 -9.05
C THR A 163 2.31 3.61 -8.69
N ARG A 164 3.53 3.98 -9.07
CA ARG A 164 4.09 5.32 -8.79
C ARG A 164 3.19 6.44 -9.33
N ASN A 165 2.72 6.30 -10.57
CA ASN A 165 1.88 7.31 -11.20
C ASN A 165 0.57 7.53 -10.45
N VAL A 166 -0.15 6.46 -10.15
CA VAL A 166 -1.40 6.50 -9.37
C VAL A 166 -1.13 7.13 -8.00
N SER A 167 -0.07 6.69 -7.33
CA SER A 167 0.30 7.19 -6.00
C SER A 167 0.58 8.69 -5.99
N ASN A 168 1.35 9.19 -6.97
CA ASN A 168 1.65 10.61 -7.08
C ASN A 168 0.38 11.44 -7.26
N GLN A 169 -0.49 11.07 -8.21
CA GLN A 169 -1.71 11.84 -8.48
C GLN A 169 -2.65 11.88 -7.27
N VAL A 170 -2.81 10.77 -6.55
CA VAL A 170 -3.67 10.71 -5.36
C VAL A 170 -3.10 11.54 -4.21
N ILE A 171 -1.77 11.52 -4.00
CA ILE A 171 -1.09 12.33 -2.97
C ILE A 171 -1.13 13.80 -3.33
N ASP A 172 -0.84 14.18 -4.58
CA ASP A 172 -0.85 15.57 -5.04
C ASP A 172 -2.23 16.20 -4.93
N ALA A 173 -3.30 15.41 -5.07
CA ALA A 173 -4.67 15.85 -4.82
C ALA A 173 -5.04 15.98 -3.33
N GLY A 174 -4.16 15.53 -2.42
CA GLY A 174 -4.40 15.57 -0.98
C GLY A 174 -5.33 14.47 -0.46
N TYR A 175 -5.61 13.42 -1.25
CA TYR A 175 -6.49 12.32 -0.86
C TYR A 175 -5.80 11.23 -0.06
N ALA A 176 -4.47 11.13 -0.15
CA ALA A 176 -3.65 10.28 0.70
C ALA A 176 -2.43 11.03 1.23
N VAL A 177 -1.93 10.61 2.38
CA VAL A 177 -0.78 11.26 3.04
C VAL A 177 0.55 10.61 2.68
N THR A 178 0.53 9.39 2.16
CA THR A 178 1.72 8.61 1.79
C THR A 178 1.35 7.45 0.88
N CYS A 179 2.36 6.79 0.31
CA CYS A 179 2.17 5.62 -0.53
C CYS A 179 3.07 4.45 -0.14
N PHE A 180 2.63 3.26 -0.53
CA PHE A 180 3.44 2.07 -0.68
C PHE A 180 3.43 1.69 -2.16
N VAL A 181 4.56 1.86 -2.85
CA VAL A 181 4.63 1.62 -4.29
C VAL A 181 4.68 0.12 -4.55
N SER A 182 3.68 -0.38 -5.28
CA SER A 182 3.54 -1.78 -5.65
C SER A 182 4.67 -2.23 -6.57
N ASP A 183 5.21 -3.44 -6.32
CA ASP A 183 6.19 -4.11 -7.17
C ASP A 183 5.55 -4.79 -8.40
N MET A 184 4.22 -4.79 -8.49
CA MET A 184 3.46 -5.48 -9.53
C MET A 184 3.29 -4.69 -10.82
N SER A 185 3.85 -3.50 -10.91
CA SER A 185 3.85 -2.72 -12.13
C SER A 185 4.72 -3.41 -13.19
N THR A 186 4.09 -4.19 -14.04
CA THR A 186 4.73 -4.91 -15.16
C THR A 186 4.89 -4.03 -16.39
N GLY A 187 4.31 -2.84 -16.37
CA GLY A 187 4.30 -1.88 -17.46
C GLY A 187 4.86 -0.52 -17.06
N PHE A 188 5.17 0.25 -18.08
CA PHE A 188 5.49 1.65 -17.95
C PHE A 188 4.17 2.42 -17.81
N SER A 189 3.86 2.87 -16.62
CA SER A 189 2.59 3.57 -16.34
C SER A 189 2.53 5.03 -16.87
N GLY A 190 3.46 5.41 -17.74
CA GLY A 190 3.38 6.66 -18.50
C GLY A 190 3.95 7.89 -17.82
N ASN A 191 4.25 7.85 -16.54
CA ASN A 191 4.84 8.98 -15.82
C ASN A 191 6.11 8.59 -15.09
N MET A 192 7.17 9.16 -15.57
CA MET A 192 8.42 9.22 -14.82
C MET A 192 8.50 10.48 -13.98
#